data_afaa525c0fb295fdf654af8ef02c2a26
#
_entry.id   afaa525c0fb295fdf654af8ef02c2a26
#
_cell.length_a   1.000
_cell.length_b   1.000
_cell.length_c   1.000
_cell.angle_alpha   90.00
_cell.angle_beta   90.00
_cell.angle_gamma   90.00
#
_symmetry.space_group_name_H-M   'P 1'
#
loop_
_entity.id
_entity.type
_entity.pdbx_description
1 polymer ?
#
loop_
_entity_poly.entity_id
_entity_poly.type
_entity_poly.pdbx_seq_one_letter_code
_entity_poly.pdbx_strand_id
1 'polypeptide(L)'
;AVAKKNVTSQKLTGRVSTNQADALAEPAAFLGKFDLIVSNPPYIPAADIAGLAKDVQNEPIGALDGGEDGLDFYRRITKEAPLHMVEDGLLAFEIGIYQGEAVAEMCKVAGFGAVAIRKDYAGIERMVFAAKEGGKYADLLLEIAK
;
A
#
# COMPACT_ATOMS: atom_id res chain seq x y z
N ALA A 1 -6.83 14.17 12.84
CA ALA A 1 -7.67 14.46 14.02
C ALA A 1 -8.55 13.27 14.41
N VAL A 2 -9.31 12.63 13.48
CA VAL A 2 -10.24 11.53 13.77
C VAL A 2 -9.52 10.28 14.27
N ALA A 3 -8.48 9.82 13.56
CA ALA A 3 -7.70 8.64 13.96
C ALA A 3 -7.22 8.72 15.41
N LYS A 4 -6.67 9.88 15.84
CA LYS A 4 -6.21 10.09 17.22
C LYS A 4 -7.36 9.99 18.24
N LYS A 5 -8.56 10.52 17.92
CA LYS A 5 -9.74 10.37 18.76
C LYS A 5 -10.15 8.91 18.89
N ASN A 6 -10.13 8.15 17.77
CA ASN A 6 -10.47 6.74 17.78
C ASN A 6 -9.48 5.92 18.61
N VAL A 7 -8.17 6.17 18.49
CA VAL A 7 -7.15 5.52 19.33
C VAL A 7 -7.42 5.74 20.81
N THR A 8 -7.76 6.98 21.20
CA THR A 8 -8.07 7.31 22.62
C THR A 8 -9.35 6.65 23.08
N SER A 9 -10.44 6.73 22.30
CA SER A 9 -11.75 6.16 22.67
C SER A 9 -11.71 4.64 22.78
N GLN A 10 -10.89 3.98 21.97
CA GLN A 10 -10.67 2.52 22.00
C GLN A 10 -9.58 2.09 23.01
N LYS A 11 -9.04 3.02 23.83
CA LYS A 11 -7.98 2.75 24.82
C LYS A 11 -6.70 2.12 24.22
N LEU A 12 -6.33 2.53 23.00
CA LEU A 12 -5.18 1.98 22.27
C LEU A 12 -3.93 2.86 22.31
N THR A 13 -3.91 3.91 23.11
CA THR A 13 -2.83 4.91 23.17
C THR A 13 -1.43 4.34 23.44
N GLY A 14 -1.33 3.19 24.11
CA GLY A 14 -0.05 2.51 24.35
C GLY A 14 0.37 1.54 23.23
N ARG A 15 -0.46 1.33 22.22
CA ARG A 15 -0.26 0.34 21.17
C ARG A 15 -0.33 0.91 19.75
N VAL A 16 -1.01 2.04 19.58
CA VAL A 16 -1.21 2.68 18.28
C VAL A 16 -0.72 4.12 18.31
N SER A 17 0.18 4.45 17.40
CA SER A 17 0.64 5.82 17.12
C SER A 17 -0.03 6.35 15.87
N THR A 18 -0.35 7.64 15.83
CA THR A 18 -0.88 8.30 14.64
C THR A 18 0.02 9.48 14.27
N ASN A 19 0.53 9.48 13.06
CA ASN A 19 1.36 10.55 12.52
C ASN A 19 0.71 11.08 11.24
N GLN A 20 0.89 12.37 10.98
CA GLN A 20 0.52 12.97 9.71
C GLN A 20 1.81 13.18 8.92
N ALA A 21 1.88 12.59 7.73
CA ALA A 21 3.00 12.72 6.83
C ALA A 21 2.49 12.69 5.39
N ASP A 22 3.27 13.26 4.48
CA ASP A 22 3.07 13.10 3.05
C ASP A 22 3.83 11.85 2.59
N ALA A 23 3.12 10.86 2.05
CA ALA A 23 3.72 9.62 1.61
C ALA A 23 4.58 9.76 0.35
N LEU A 24 4.43 10.86 -0.41
CA LEU A 24 5.27 11.17 -1.58
C LEU A 24 6.54 11.95 -1.20
N ALA A 25 6.58 12.54 -0.01
CA ALA A 25 7.77 13.21 0.51
C ALA A 25 8.84 12.21 1.00
N GLU A 26 10.02 12.74 1.40
CA GLU A 26 11.04 11.91 2.03
C GLU A 26 10.49 11.26 3.31
N PRO A 27 10.85 9.96 3.58
CA PRO A 27 10.41 9.27 4.78
C PRO A 27 10.84 10.02 6.02
N ALA A 28 9.93 10.09 6.99
CA ALA A 28 10.25 10.74 8.24
C ALA A 28 11.33 9.95 9.00
N ALA A 29 12.32 10.64 9.55
CA ALA A 29 13.45 10.04 10.27
C ALA A 29 13.06 9.16 11.48
N PHE A 30 11.81 9.28 11.96
CA PHE A 30 11.28 8.46 13.05
C PHE A 30 10.74 7.08 12.60
N LEU A 31 10.66 6.82 11.28
CA LEU A 31 10.24 5.52 10.79
C LEU A 31 11.37 4.51 11.06
N GLY A 32 11.06 3.53 11.90
CA GLY A 32 11.95 2.40 12.18
C GLY A 32 11.77 1.26 11.18
N LYS A 33 11.90 0.02 11.67
CA LYS A 33 11.64 -1.20 10.91
C LYS A 33 10.28 -1.77 11.32
N PHE A 34 9.56 -2.29 10.32
CA PHE A 34 8.22 -2.86 10.48
C PHE A 34 8.18 -4.31 10.01
N ASP A 35 7.41 -5.14 10.71
CA ASP A 35 7.11 -6.52 10.30
C ASP A 35 6.08 -6.55 9.17
N LEU A 36 5.21 -5.53 9.12
CA LEU A 36 4.16 -5.40 8.12
C LEU A 36 3.99 -3.94 7.72
N ILE A 37 4.03 -3.67 6.42
CA ILE A 37 3.63 -2.40 5.83
C ILE A 37 2.36 -2.65 5.01
N VAL A 38 1.28 -1.94 5.31
CA VAL A 38 0.01 -2.02 4.58
C VAL A 38 -0.35 -0.64 4.06
N SER A 39 -0.75 -0.54 2.81
CA SER A 39 -1.22 0.71 2.22
C SER A 39 -2.41 0.49 1.31
N ASN A 40 -3.41 1.36 1.45
CA ASN A 40 -4.45 1.63 0.45
C ASN A 40 -4.24 3.09 0.03
N PRO A 41 -3.33 3.35 -0.91
CA PRO A 41 -3.02 4.71 -1.33
C PRO A 41 -4.03 5.20 -2.36
N PRO A 42 -4.09 6.50 -2.65
CA PRO A 42 -4.76 7.01 -3.84
C PRO A 42 -4.20 6.34 -5.11
N TYR A 43 -5.10 5.86 -5.97
CA TYR A 43 -4.69 5.07 -7.16
C TYR A 43 -5.45 5.45 -8.44
N ILE A 44 -6.29 6.47 -8.41
CA ILE A 44 -7.06 6.89 -9.58
C ILE A 44 -6.20 7.84 -10.42
N PRO A 45 -6.06 7.58 -11.74
CA PRO A 45 -5.41 8.51 -12.63
C PRO A 45 -6.09 9.89 -12.58
N ALA A 46 -5.30 10.96 -12.54
CA ALA A 46 -5.81 12.33 -12.39
C ALA A 46 -6.88 12.69 -13.45
N ALA A 47 -6.71 12.21 -14.67
CA ALA A 47 -7.66 12.43 -15.78
C ALA A 47 -9.03 11.77 -15.57
N ASP A 48 -9.10 10.68 -14.77
CA ASP A 48 -10.31 9.89 -14.59
C ASP A 48 -11.18 10.41 -13.44
N ILE A 49 -10.64 11.24 -12.55
CA ILE A 49 -11.31 11.75 -11.35
C ILE A 49 -12.62 12.47 -11.69
N ALA A 50 -12.63 13.28 -12.74
CA ALA A 50 -13.81 14.04 -13.15
C ALA A 50 -14.97 13.13 -13.64
N GLY A 51 -14.67 11.92 -14.07
CA GLY A 51 -15.64 10.91 -14.55
C GLY A 51 -16.21 9.99 -13.47
N LEU A 52 -15.74 10.10 -12.24
CA LEU A 52 -16.19 9.24 -11.13
C LEU A 52 -17.65 9.50 -10.75
N ALA A 53 -18.27 8.53 -10.08
CA ALA A 53 -19.58 8.69 -9.49
C ALA A 53 -19.61 9.85 -8.47
N LYS A 54 -20.74 10.55 -8.38
CA LYS A 54 -20.84 11.79 -7.57
C LYS A 54 -20.55 11.60 -6.08
N ASP A 55 -20.85 10.45 -5.53
CA ASP A 55 -20.54 10.08 -4.14
C ASP A 55 -19.03 9.98 -3.91
N VAL A 56 -18.30 9.40 -4.87
CA VAL A 56 -16.83 9.32 -4.83
C VAL A 56 -16.19 10.71 -5.02
N GLN A 57 -16.75 11.53 -5.90
CA GLN A 57 -16.25 12.91 -6.10
C GLN A 57 -16.38 13.81 -4.85
N ASN A 58 -17.21 13.42 -3.87
CA ASN A 58 -17.30 14.13 -2.59
C ASN A 58 -16.15 13.81 -1.62
N GLU A 59 -15.32 12.82 -1.94
CA GLU A 59 -14.13 12.54 -1.14
C GLU A 59 -13.03 13.60 -1.41
N PRO A 60 -12.15 13.83 -0.42
CA PRO A 60 -11.01 14.73 -0.64
C PRO A 60 -10.18 14.24 -1.84
N ILE A 61 -9.84 15.15 -2.76
CA ILE A 61 -9.08 14.80 -3.97
C ILE A 61 -7.76 14.07 -3.65
N GLY A 62 -7.08 14.44 -2.56
CA GLY A 62 -5.86 13.76 -2.11
C GLY A 62 -6.08 12.34 -1.57
N ALA A 63 -7.33 11.85 -1.47
CA ALA A 63 -7.64 10.47 -1.17
C ALA A 63 -7.88 9.63 -2.44
N LEU A 64 -8.00 10.29 -3.62
CA LEU A 64 -8.35 9.67 -4.89
C LEU A 64 -7.19 9.74 -5.89
N ASP A 65 -6.51 10.88 -5.97
CA ASP A 65 -5.52 11.21 -6.99
C ASP A 65 -4.21 10.44 -6.77
N GLY A 66 -3.96 9.46 -7.62
CA GLY A 66 -2.74 8.65 -7.67
C GLY A 66 -1.67 9.16 -8.62
N GLY A 67 -1.84 10.39 -9.18
CA GLY A 67 -0.95 10.96 -10.19
C GLY A 67 -1.41 10.69 -11.62
N GLU A 68 -0.54 10.92 -12.58
CA GLU A 68 -0.86 10.85 -14.02
C GLU A 68 -1.45 9.50 -14.43
N ASP A 69 -0.87 8.41 -13.97
CA ASP A 69 -1.27 7.02 -14.26
C ASP A 69 -1.82 6.24 -13.05
N GLY A 70 -2.02 6.93 -11.92
CA GLY A 70 -2.53 6.32 -10.69
C GLY A 70 -1.50 5.50 -9.91
N LEU A 71 -0.20 5.59 -10.23
CA LEU A 71 0.83 4.71 -9.67
C LEU A 71 1.90 5.43 -8.82
N ASP A 72 1.79 6.73 -8.60
CA ASP A 72 2.84 7.53 -7.94
C ASP A 72 3.14 7.04 -6.51
N PHE A 73 2.10 6.74 -5.74
CA PHE A 73 2.26 6.22 -4.39
C PHE A 73 2.91 4.84 -4.36
N TYR A 74 2.56 3.96 -5.29
CA TYR A 74 3.18 2.63 -5.38
C TYR A 74 4.66 2.74 -5.71
N ARG A 75 5.05 3.59 -6.68
CA ARG A 75 6.46 3.87 -7.01
C ARG A 75 7.22 4.33 -5.78
N ARG A 76 6.64 5.25 -5.02
CA ARG A 76 7.29 5.78 -3.82
C ARG A 76 7.39 4.73 -2.73
N ILE A 77 6.30 4.07 -2.37
CA ILE A 77 6.26 3.12 -1.26
C ILE A 77 7.12 1.89 -1.55
N THR A 78 7.08 1.33 -2.76
CA THR A 78 7.92 0.16 -3.11
C THR A 78 9.40 0.47 -3.03
N LYS A 79 9.83 1.68 -3.40
CA LYS A 79 11.21 2.13 -3.29
C LYS A 79 11.68 2.23 -1.83
N GLU A 80 10.81 2.71 -0.94
CA GLU A 80 11.15 2.98 0.46
C GLU A 80 10.92 1.76 1.37
N ALA A 81 9.95 0.90 1.05
CA ALA A 81 9.59 -0.24 1.89
C ALA A 81 10.77 -1.13 2.30
N PRO A 82 11.72 -1.51 1.42
CA PRO A 82 12.86 -2.34 1.81
C PRO A 82 13.73 -1.70 2.91
N LEU A 83 13.78 -0.37 2.96
CA LEU A 83 14.53 0.39 3.96
C LEU A 83 13.84 0.39 5.32
N HIS A 84 12.53 0.19 5.36
CA HIS A 84 11.67 0.27 6.54
C HIS A 84 11.03 -1.08 6.92
N MET A 85 11.46 -2.18 6.34
CA MET A 85 11.00 -3.52 6.70
C MET A 85 12.10 -4.32 7.39
N VAL A 86 11.68 -5.19 8.32
CA VAL A 86 12.53 -6.27 8.82
C VAL A 86 12.78 -7.30 7.71
N GLU A 87 13.75 -8.21 7.91
CA GLU A 87 14.09 -9.22 6.89
C GLU A 87 12.88 -10.10 6.53
N ASP A 88 12.16 -10.55 7.53
CA ASP A 88 10.93 -11.36 7.40
C ASP A 88 9.65 -10.52 7.27
N GLY A 89 9.74 -9.29 6.78
CA GLY A 89 8.60 -8.38 6.67
C GLY A 89 7.71 -8.69 5.47
N LEU A 90 6.46 -8.22 5.55
CA LEU A 90 5.46 -8.30 4.50
C LEU A 90 5.01 -6.91 4.07
N LEU A 91 5.00 -6.64 2.76
CA LEU A 91 4.38 -5.47 2.14
C LEU A 91 3.04 -5.88 1.53
N ALA A 92 2.00 -5.11 1.79
CA ALA A 92 0.66 -5.35 1.28
C ALA A 92 0.03 -4.06 0.74
N PHE A 93 -0.53 -4.14 -0.47
CA PHE A 93 -1.25 -3.04 -1.11
C PHE A 93 -2.69 -3.43 -1.42
N GLU A 94 -3.63 -2.49 -1.25
CA GLU A 94 -4.82 -2.44 -2.07
C GLU A 94 -4.47 -1.73 -3.39
N ILE A 95 -5.07 -2.17 -4.50
CA ILE A 95 -4.78 -1.66 -5.85
C ILE A 95 -6.06 -1.34 -6.62
N GLY A 96 -5.96 -0.43 -7.56
CA GLY A 96 -6.98 -0.18 -8.57
C GLY A 96 -7.10 -1.34 -9.58
N ILE A 97 -8.20 -1.35 -10.31
CA ILE A 97 -8.44 -2.33 -11.40
C ILE A 97 -7.34 -2.18 -12.46
N TYR A 98 -6.78 -3.30 -12.93
CA TYR A 98 -5.71 -3.39 -13.93
C TYR A 98 -4.33 -2.89 -13.49
N GLN A 99 -4.12 -2.59 -12.20
CA GLN A 99 -2.81 -2.15 -11.69
C GLN A 99 -1.95 -3.30 -11.15
N GLY A 100 -2.49 -4.51 -11.04
CA GLY A 100 -1.84 -5.64 -10.37
C GLY A 100 -0.45 -5.94 -10.90
N GLU A 101 -0.30 -6.13 -12.21
CA GLU A 101 0.99 -6.45 -12.83
C GLU A 101 2.01 -5.32 -12.68
N ALA A 102 1.58 -4.06 -12.86
CA ALA A 102 2.48 -2.91 -12.74
C ALA A 102 3.03 -2.79 -11.30
N VAL A 103 2.16 -2.92 -10.28
CA VAL A 103 2.58 -2.86 -8.88
C VAL A 103 3.43 -4.07 -8.49
N ALA A 104 3.10 -5.26 -8.96
CA ALA A 104 3.90 -6.45 -8.74
C ALA A 104 5.32 -6.32 -9.34
N GLU A 105 5.43 -5.76 -10.53
CA GLU A 105 6.73 -5.51 -11.17
C GLU A 105 7.56 -4.47 -10.38
N MET A 106 6.93 -3.40 -9.88
CA MET A 106 7.59 -2.45 -8.99
C MET A 106 8.15 -3.12 -7.73
N CYS A 107 7.39 -4.05 -7.13
CA CYS A 107 7.87 -4.81 -5.99
C CYS A 107 9.10 -5.67 -6.34
N LYS A 108 9.08 -6.38 -7.49
CA LYS A 108 10.22 -7.18 -7.94
C LYS A 108 11.47 -6.33 -8.18
N VAL A 109 11.31 -5.20 -8.87
CA VAL A 109 12.41 -4.23 -9.12
C VAL A 109 12.96 -3.68 -7.80
N ALA A 110 12.13 -3.52 -6.78
CA ALA A 110 12.55 -3.09 -5.44
C ALA A 110 13.24 -4.21 -4.62
N GLY A 111 13.37 -5.43 -5.15
CA GLY A 111 14.09 -6.53 -4.53
C GLY A 111 13.22 -7.51 -3.73
N PHE A 112 11.89 -7.47 -3.90
CA PHE A 112 11.00 -8.48 -3.35
C PHE A 112 11.00 -9.72 -4.26
N GLY A 113 11.52 -10.85 -3.78
CA GLY A 113 11.64 -12.09 -4.56
C GLY A 113 10.34 -12.91 -4.62
N ALA A 114 9.43 -12.70 -3.68
CA ALA A 114 8.12 -13.35 -3.63
C ALA A 114 7.02 -12.30 -3.73
N VAL A 115 6.23 -12.33 -4.81
CA VAL A 115 5.12 -11.38 -5.07
C VAL A 115 3.89 -12.15 -5.51
N ALA A 116 2.74 -11.82 -4.92
CA ALA A 116 1.45 -12.42 -5.23
C ALA A 116 0.38 -11.36 -5.46
N ILE A 117 -0.41 -11.52 -6.51
CA ILE A 117 -1.61 -10.73 -6.79
C ILE A 117 -2.83 -11.53 -6.33
N ARG A 118 -3.76 -10.89 -5.62
CA ARG A 118 -4.98 -11.55 -5.14
C ARG A 118 -6.21 -10.78 -5.59
N LYS A 119 -7.24 -11.56 -5.87
CA LYS A 119 -8.57 -11.08 -6.24
C LYS A 119 -9.47 -10.93 -5.02
N ASP A 120 -10.40 -10.00 -5.14
CA ASP A 120 -11.52 -9.89 -4.20
C ASP A 120 -12.59 -10.96 -4.47
N TYR A 121 -13.68 -10.93 -3.68
CA TYR A 121 -14.80 -11.86 -3.84
C TYR A 121 -15.57 -11.71 -5.18
N ALA A 122 -15.39 -10.58 -5.88
CA ALA A 122 -15.94 -10.34 -7.21
C ALA A 122 -15.01 -10.86 -8.33
N GLY A 123 -13.85 -11.41 -7.99
CA GLY A 123 -12.87 -11.90 -8.95
C GLY A 123 -11.98 -10.82 -9.56
N ILE A 124 -12.01 -9.61 -9.01
CA ILE A 124 -11.21 -8.46 -9.47
C ILE A 124 -9.90 -8.41 -8.67
N GLU A 125 -8.78 -8.21 -9.34
CA GLU A 125 -7.49 -8.01 -8.68
C GLU A 125 -7.54 -6.75 -7.81
N ARG A 126 -7.28 -6.93 -6.51
CA ARG A 126 -7.41 -5.88 -5.51
C ARG A 126 -6.26 -5.79 -4.54
N MET A 127 -5.40 -6.81 -4.49
CA MET A 127 -4.32 -6.84 -3.53
C MET A 127 -3.02 -7.30 -4.18
N VAL A 128 -1.93 -6.66 -3.80
CA VAL A 128 -0.57 -7.13 -4.08
C VAL A 128 0.15 -7.32 -2.76
N PHE A 129 0.77 -8.49 -2.61
CA PHE A 129 1.61 -8.82 -1.47
C PHE A 129 3.02 -9.07 -1.94
N ALA A 130 4.01 -8.61 -1.18
CA ALA A 130 5.42 -8.79 -1.50
C ALA A 130 6.25 -9.09 -0.25
N ALA A 131 7.18 -10.04 -0.36
CA ALA A 131 8.14 -10.41 0.68
C ALA A 131 9.51 -10.66 0.05
N LYS A 132 10.57 -10.60 0.86
CA LYS A 132 11.91 -10.98 0.40
C LYS A 132 11.97 -12.48 0.15
N GLU A 133 12.80 -12.88 -0.82
CA GLU A 133 13.06 -14.29 -1.12
C GLU A 133 13.68 -14.97 0.11
N GLY A 134 13.21 -16.19 0.43
CA GLY A 134 13.65 -16.92 1.61
C GLY A 134 13.11 -16.39 2.94
N GLY A 135 12.37 -15.29 2.95
CA GLY A 135 11.71 -14.77 4.14
C GLY A 135 10.48 -15.61 4.53
N LYS A 136 10.02 -15.43 5.77
CA LYS A 136 8.91 -16.17 6.38
C LYS A 136 7.64 -16.30 5.52
N TYR A 137 7.35 -15.28 4.72
CA TYR A 137 6.14 -15.22 3.90
C TYR A 137 6.36 -15.66 2.45
N ALA A 138 7.62 -15.89 2.02
CA ALA A 138 7.93 -16.16 0.62
C ALA A 138 7.21 -17.41 0.09
N ASP A 139 7.30 -18.54 0.78
CA ASP A 139 6.67 -19.78 0.37
C ASP A 139 5.14 -19.67 0.31
N LEU A 140 4.55 -19.02 1.32
CA LEU A 140 3.11 -18.76 1.35
C LEU A 140 2.66 -17.91 0.16
N LEU A 141 3.40 -16.83 -0.16
CA LEU A 141 3.06 -15.97 -1.31
C LEU A 141 3.19 -16.73 -2.64
N LEU A 142 4.19 -17.57 -2.80
CA LEU A 142 4.37 -18.39 -4.00
C LEU A 142 3.28 -19.48 -4.15
N GLU A 143 2.76 -19.98 -3.05
CA GLU A 143 1.60 -20.90 -3.06
C GLU A 143 0.32 -20.19 -3.51
N ILE A 144 0.04 -19.02 -2.99
CA ILE A 144 -1.20 -18.28 -3.29
C ILE A 144 -1.15 -17.55 -4.63
N ALA A 145 0.01 -17.39 -5.25
CA ALA A 145 0.17 -16.82 -6.59
C ALA A 145 -0.19 -17.80 -7.72
N LYS A 146 -0.35 -19.09 -7.41
CA LYS A 146 -0.79 -20.15 -8.35
C LYS A 146 -2.30 -20.17 -8.51
#